data_82cff5276812918620ec429348b1d32c
#
_entry.id   82cff5276812918620ec429348b1d32c
#
_cell.length_a   1.000
_cell.length_b   1.000
_cell.length_c   1.000
_cell.angle_alpha   90.00
_cell.angle_beta   90.00
_cell.angle_gamma   90.00
#
_symmetry.space_group_name_H-M   'P 1'
#
loop_
_entity.id
_entity.type
_entity.pdbx_description
1 polymer ?
#
loop_
_entity_poly.entity_id
_entity_poly.type
_entity_poly.pdbx_seq_one_letter_code
_entity_poly.pdbx_strand_id
1 'polypeptide(L)'
;MKKKQLLIWGILVFQYAISLAQSIPDYPIAQGVSAPFAGFIKDWLIVGGGCNFPLKPATEGGEKVYYDQCYALNVQSECPQWIPLPSLPCPIAYGCAIETPEGLVCIGGANADSCLTRVFRIQATDSPQKFTIQPLPSLPETIDNAAATLLNGCIYLTGGNQQHRQNTLYKLDLNTGRNWQKLSAYPGPQRVQPILVHDAHKLYLIGGYQAASNTSESILSHDIVCYLPETDRWEYESDIPLEENGEKRCMAGGSGTQTSTHLILTGGVNYSIFKKALDGKAGKDYLTHDPSWYRFNDDLLCFDFTHKKWAQHPNIPGMARAGSILLLHHHCLYMVCGEIKPGIRTPKITIYPLKKEKLLSK
;
A
#
# COMPACT_ATOMS: atom_id res chain seq x y z
N MET A 1 19.69 47.15 42.05
CA MET A 1 19.54 45.69 42.15
C MET A 1 18.18 45.31 41.54
N LYS A 2 18.09 45.01 40.24
CA LYS A 2 16.92 44.40 39.55
C LYS A 2 17.30 44.25 38.07
N LYS A 3 18.11 43.23 37.74
CA LYS A 3 18.35 42.77 36.37
C LYS A 3 19.11 41.43 36.42
N LYS A 4 18.47 40.34 36.87
CA LYS A 4 19.02 38.97 36.77
C LYS A 4 17.96 37.86 36.93
N GLN A 5 16.74 38.04 36.48
CA GLN A 5 15.70 36.98 36.60
C GLN A 5 14.91 36.73 35.31
N LEU A 6 15.39 37.12 34.12
CA LEU A 6 14.65 36.95 32.86
C LEU A 6 15.39 36.08 31.84
N LEU A 7 16.31 35.21 32.24
CA LEU A 7 17.11 34.42 31.31
C LEU A 7 17.05 32.90 31.54
N ILE A 8 16.14 32.39 32.34
CA ILE A 8 16.02 30.96 32.65
C ILE A 8 14.76 30.33 32.05
N TRP A 9 13.81 31.10 31.55
CA TRP A 9 12.57 30.56 30.94
C TRP A 9 12.65 30.30 29.43
N GLY A 10 13.73 30.70 28.76
CA GLY A 10 13.94 30.51 27.31
C GLY A 10 14.56 29.20 26.89
N ILE A 11 15.12 28.41 27.81
CA ILE A 11 15.90 27.19 27.46
C ILE A 11 15.10 25.89 27.63
N LEU A 12 13.94 25.94 28.30
CA LEU A 12 13.12 24.75 28.58
C LEU A 12 12.06 24.42 27.51
N VAL A 13 11.88 25.28 26.50
CA VAL A 13 10.90 25.04 25.42
C VAL A 13 11.53 24.46 24.16
N PHE A 14 12.85 24.37 24.06
CA PHE A 14 13.54 23.86 22.85
C PHE A 14 14.00 22.40 22.94
N GLN A 15 13.74 21.70 24.02
CA GLN A 15 14.16 20.30 24.21
C GLN A 15 13.10 19.24 23.89
N TYR A 16 11.92 19.62 23.40
CA TYR A 16 10.86 18.65 23.03
C TYR A 16 10.71 18.40 21.54
N ALA A 17 11.68 18.75 20.71
CA ALA A 17 11.61 18.59 19.26
C ALA A 17 12.72 17.70 18.66
N ILE A 18 13.42 16.92 19.48
CA ILE A 18 14.14 15.75 18.98
C ILE A 18 13.35 14.54 19.45
N SER A 19 12.20 14.32 18.84
CA SER A 19 11.63 12.99 18.79
C SER A 19 12.66 12.15 18.04
N LEU A 20 13.48 11.42 18.80
CA LEU A 20 14.21 10.27 18.31
C LEU A 20 13.25 9.55 17.39
N ALA A 21 13.61 9.37 16.12
CA ALA A 21 12.90 8.45 15.26
C ALA A 21 12.97 7.09 15.98
N GLN A 22 11.90 6.74 16.68
CA GLN A 22 11.84 5.53 17.47
C GLN A 22 11.96 4.38 16.49
N SER A 23 13.10 3.69 16.51
CA SER A 23 13.29 2.53 15.64
C SER A 23 12.36 1.44 16.14
N ILE A 24 11.35 1.12 15.36
CA ILE A 24 10.50 -0.04 15.64
C ILE A 24 11.20 -1.32 15.16
N PRO A 25 10.96 -2.46 15.84
CA PRO A 25 11.59 -3.72 15.46
C PRO A 25 11.10 -4.20 14.08
N ASP A 26 11.98 -4.89 13.37
CA ASP A 26 11.64 -5.56 12.13
C ASP A 26 10.46 -6.52 12.29
N TYR A 27 9.71 -6.76 11.23
CA TYR A 27 8.59 -7.71 11.21
C TYR A 27 9.07 -9.13 11.58
N PRO A 28 8.32 -9.90 12.37
CA PRO A 28 8.80 -11.18 12.93
C PRO A 28 9.17 -12.26 11.90
N ILE A 29 8.67 -12.22 10.67
CA ILE A 29 9.13 -13.10 9.59
C ILE A 29 10.45 -12.55 9.06
N ALA A 30 11.56 -13.20 9.40
CA ALA A 30 12.93 -12.67 9.27
C ALA A 30 13.32 -12.20 7.86
N GLN A 31 12.83 -12.87 6.79
CA GLN A 31 13.07 -12.43 5.41
C GLN A 31 12.06 -11.36 4.96
N GLY A 32 11.11 -10.99 5.82
CA GLY A 32 10.00 -10.15 5.45
C GLY A 32 9.03 -10.82 4.48
N VAL A 33 8.02 -10.06 4.09
CA VAL A 33 6.97 -10.52 3.17
C VAL A 33 6.66 -9.46 2.13
N SER A 34 6.10 -9.88 1.01
CA SER A 34 5.49 -9.01 0.01
C SER A 34 3.98 -9.14 0.08
N ALA A 35 3.28 -8.05 -0.20
CA ALA A 35 1.83 -7.98 -0.27
C ALA A 35 1.09 -8.52 0.97
N PRO A 36 1.51 -8.15 2.21
CA PRO A 36 0.74 -8.45 3.41
C PRO A 36 -0.53 -7.62 3.50
N PHE A 37 -1.44 -7.99 4.38
CA PHE A 37 -2.40 -7.06 4.94
C PHE A 37 -1.70 -6.20 5.99
N ALA A 38 -1.86 -4.88 5.92
CA ALA A 38 -1.35 -3.99 6.95
C ALA A 38 -2.28 -2.78 7.14
N GLY A 39 -2.35 -2.27 8.36
CA GLY A 39 -3.12 -1.08 8.72
C GLY A 39 -3.09 -0.84 10.21
N PHE A 40 -3.61 0.31 10.63
CA PHE A 40 -3.69 0.69 12.04
C PHE A 40 -5.06 0.41 12.63
N ILE A 41 -5.06 -0.09 13.87
CA ILE A 41 -6.22 -0.11 14.76
C ILE A 41 -5.82 0.71 15.99
N LYS A 42 -6.26 1.96 16.08
CA LYS A 42 -5.72 2.97 17.01
C LYS A 42 -4.20 3.07 16.81
N ASP A 43 -3.40 2.91 17.87
CA ASP A 43 -1.93 2.95 17.82
C ASP A 43 -1.27 1.59 17.56
N TRP A 44 -2.06 0.58 17.22
CA TRP A 44 -1.56 -0.74 16.90
C TRP A 44 -1.39 -0.90 15.38
N LEU A 45 -0.14 -1.01 14.93
CA LEU A 45 0.18 -1.47 13.59
C LEU A 45 -0.07 -2.96 13.49
N ILE A 46 -1.05 -3.36 12.69
CA ILE A 46 -1.39 -4.75 12.41
C ILE A 46 -0.72 -5.14 11.08
N VAL A 47 -0.02 -6.28 11.06
CA VAL A 47 0.53 -6.85 9.83
C VAL A 47 0.27 -8.35 9.83
N GLY A 48 -0.29 -8.86 8.74
CA GLY A 48 -0.59 -10.29 8.64
C GLY A 48 -0.57 -10.81 7.21
N GLY A 49 -0.31 -12.10 7.05
CA GLY A 49 -0.22 -12.73 5.75
C GLY A 49 1.03 -12.33 4.97
N GLY A 50 0.88 -12.21 3.64
CA GLY A 50 1.99 -11.96 2.74
C GLY A 50 2.70 -13.24 2.29
N CYS A 51 3.73 -13.09 1.46
CA CYS A 51 4.50 -14.22 0.94
C CYS A 51 5.97 -13.88 0.74
N ASN A 52 6.81 -14.93 0.78
CA ASN A 52 8.23 -14.84 0.44
C ASN A 52 8.78 -16.17 -0.12
N PHE A 53 10.11 -16.29 -0.18
CA PHE A 53 10.85 -17.51 -0.58
C PHE A 53 11.80 -17.88 0.57
N PRO A 54 11.35 -18.62 1.61
CA PRO A 54 12.11 -18.77 2.84
C PRO A 54 13.30 -19.73 2.78
N LEU A 55 13.26 -20.73 1.90
CA LEU A 55 14.28 -21.78 1.83
C LEU A 55 15.34 -21.48 0.77
N LYS A 56 14.91 -21.04 -0.40
CA LYS A 56 15.77 -20.69 -1.53
C LYS A 56 15.23 -19.43 -2.21
N PRO A 57 16.10 -18.56 -2.73
CA PRO A 57 15.66 -17.45 -3.58
C PRO A 57 14.87 -17.95 -4.80
N ALA A 58 13.98 -17.12 -5.33
CA ALA A 58 13.27 -17.39 -6.57
C ALA A 58 14.22 -17.68 -7.75
N THR A 59 15.42 -17.04 -7.76
CA THR A 59 16.48 -17.25 -8.75
C THR A 59 17.03 -18.66 -8.79
N GLU A 60 16.92 -19.39 -7.69
CA GLU A 60 17.40 -20.78 -7.54
C GLU A 60 16.26 -21.80 -7.59
N GLY A 61 15.08 -21.39 -8.07
CA GLY A 61 13.89 -22.23 -8.12
C GLY A 61 13.22 -22.43 -6.77
N GLY A 62 13.38 -21.45 -5.86
CA GLY A 62 12.71 -21.48 -4.55
C GLY A 62 11.19 -21.46 -4.67
N GLU A 63 10.52 -22.19 -3.80
CA GLU A 63 9.08 -22.24 -3.69
C GLU A 63 8.56 -21.03 -2.90
N LYS A 64 7.50 -20.40 -3.41
CA LYS A 64 6.83 -19.29 -2.72
C LYS A 64 5.95 -19.82 -1.59
N VAL A 65 6.17 -19.30 -0.38
CA VAL A 65 5.37 -19.62 0.80
C VAL A 65 4.46 -18.43 1.13
N TYR A 66 3.21 -18.74 1.40
CA TYR A 66 2.19 -17.80 1.88
C TYR A 66 1.98 -17.98 3.39
N TYR A 67 1.68 -16.90 4.09
CA TYR A 67 1.58 -16.88 5.55
C TYR A 67 0.15 -16.59 6.00
N ASP A 68 -0.22 -17.16 7.14
CA ASP A 68 -1.43 -16.84 7.92
C ASP A 68 -1.10 -16.16 9.25
N GLN A 69 0.17 -16.09 9.64
CA GLN A 69 0.60 -15.38 10.84
C GLN A 69 0.21 -13.91 10.76
N CYS A 70 -0.28 -13.40 11.88
CA CYS A 70 -0.66 -12.02 12.07
C CYS A 70 -0.04 -11.49 13.36
N TYR A 71 0.44 -10.27 13.34
CA TYR A 71 1.10 -9.63 14.47
C TYR A 71 0.63 -8.19 14.63
N ALA A 72 0.70 -7.70 15.86
CA ALA A 72 0.45 -6.30 16.20
C ALA A 72 1.63 -5.68 16.93
N LEU A 73 1.89 -4.40 16.66
CA LEU A 73 2.92 -3.59 17.30
C LEU A 73 2.30 -2.28 17.78
N ASN A 74 2.36 -1.98 19.07
CA ASN A 74 1.98 -0.66 19.56
C ASN A 74 3.10 0.34 19.29
N VAL A 75 2.87 1.27 18.35
CA VAL A 75 3.88 2.24 17.94
C VAL A 75 4.08 3.41 18.93
N GLN A 76 3.23 3.53 19.93
CA GLN A 76 3.36 4.51 21.02
C GLN A 76 4.02 3.94 22.28
N SER A 77 4.34 2.63 22.30
CA SER A 77 5.04 2.02 23.41
C SER A 77 6.47 2.55 23.53
N GLU A 78 6.98 2.77 24.74
CA GLU A 78 8.39 3.13 24.97
C GLU A 78 9.35 2.01 24.50
N CYS A 79 8.90 0.74 24.57
CA CYS A 79 9.63 -0.43 24.11
C CYS A 79 8.72 -1.24 23.17
N PRO A 80 8.59 -0.85 21.88
CA PRO A 80 7.68 -1.53 20.97
C PRO A 80 8.10 -2.98 20.73
N GLN A 81 7.16 -3.90 20.92
CA GLN A 81 7.37 -5.33 20.66
C GLN A 81 6.18 -5.90 19.90
N TRP A 82 6.46 -6.76 18.93
CA TRP A 82 5.44 -7.50 18.22
C TRP A 82 4.76 -8.52 19.13
N ILE A 83 3.45 -8.51 19.16
CA ILE A 83 2.64 -9.56 19.79
C ILE A 83 1.93 -10.38 18.71
N PRO A 84 1.88 -11.73 18.85
CA PRO A 84 1.12 -12.55 17.91
C PRO A 84 -0.38 -12.32 18.11
N LEU A 85 -1.10 -12.27 17.00
CA LEU A 85 -2.55 -12.25 16.92
C LEU A 85 -3.09 -13.62 16.52
N PRO A 86 -4.42 -13.87 16.58
CA PRO A 86 -5.02 -15.03 15.94
C PRO A 86 -4.59 -15.11 14.46
N SER A 87 -4.27 -16.32 13.99
CA SER A 87 -3.95 -16.55 12.59
C SER A 87 -5.08 -16.11 11.67
N LEU A 88 -4.73 -15.60 10.50
CA LEU A 88 -5.69 -15.33 9.43
C LEU A 88 -6.44 -16.62 9.06
N PRO A 89 -7.64 -16.52 8.47
CA PRO A 89 -8.46 -17.69 8.13
C PRO A 89 -7.80 -18.71 7.19
N CYS A 90 -6.76 -18.31 6.47
CA CYS A 90 -5.85 -19.15 5.68
C CYS A 90 -4.59 -18.34 5.33
N PRO A 91 -3.52 -18.97 4.82
CA PRO A 91 -2.41 -18.24 4.21
C PRO A 91 -2.91 -17.36 3.07
N ILE A 92 -2.54 -16.06 3.06
CA ILE A 92 -3.05 -15.08 2.08
C ILE A 92 -1.99 -14.02 1.80
N ALA A 93 -1.83 -13.64 0.52
CA ALA A 93 -1.11 -12.45 0.07
C ALA A 93 -1.90 -11.76 -1.04
N TYR A 94 -1.47 -10.57 -1.48
CA TYR A 94 -2.04 -9.85 -2.63
C TYR A 94 -3.51 -9.43 -2.47
N GLY A 95 -4.02 -9.39 -1.24
CA GLY A 95 -5.31 -8.78 -0.90
C GLY A 95 -5.18 -7.30 -0.58
N CYS A 96 -6.32 -6.67 -0.26
CA CYS A 96 -6.39 -5.30 0.20
C CYS A 96 -6.69 -5.25 1.70
N ALA A 97 -6.12 -4.26 2.40
CA ALA A 97 -6.45 -3.99 3.79
C ALA A 97 -6.93 -2.55 3.94
N ILE A 98 -8.03 -2.32 4.65
CA ILE A 98 -8.69 -1.02 4.81
C ILE A 98 -8.95 -0.76 6.28
N GLU A 99 -8.43 0.36 6.77
CA GLU A 99 -8.71 0.86 8.11
C GLU A 99 -10.16 1.36 8.19
N THR A 100 -10.89 0.90 9.18
CA THR A 100 -12.28 1.32 9.46
C THR A 100 -12.43 1.66 10.95
N PRO A 101 -13.46 2.39 11.36
CA PRO A 101 -13.71 2.67 12.78
C PRO A 101 -13.79 1.43 13.66
N GLU A 102 -14.28 0.30 13.11
CA GLU A 102 -14.42 -0.95 13.86
C GLU A 102 -13.21 -1.88 13.74
N GLY A 103 -12.20 -1.56 12.95
CA GLY A 103 -11.00 -2.39 12.78
C GLY A 103 -10.47 -2.44 11.35
N LEU A 104 -9.59 -3.38 11.07
CA LEU A 104 -8.95 -3.56 9.78
C LEU A 104 -9.70 -4.59 8.93
N VAL A 105 -10.29 -4.16 7.82
CA VAL A 105 -10.98 -5.05 6.87
C VAL A 105 -10.00 -5.56 5.82
N CYS A 106 -9.87 -6.88 5.72
CA CYS A 106 -9.01 -7.59 4.77
C CYS A 106 -9.87 -8.23 3.67
N ILE A 107 -9.48 -8.07 2.40
CA ILE A 107 -10.34 -8.34 1.25
C ILE A 107 -9.58 -9.11 0.18
N GLY A 108 -10.14 -10.25 -0.27
CA GLY A 108 -9.63 -11.02 -1.39
C GLY A 108 -8.20 -11.52 -1.21
N GLY A 109 -7.43 -11.49 -2.28
CA GLY A 109 -6.06 -11.98 -2.34
C GLY A 109 -5.97 -13.39 -2.91
N ALA A 110 -4.79 -13.98 -2.77
CA ALA A 110 -4.49 -15.33 -3.26
C ALA A 110 -3.58 -16.09 -2.30
N ASN A 111 -3.58 -17.41 -2.43
CA ASN A 111 -2.60 -18.33 -1.82
C ASN A 111 -2.01 -19.25 -2.89
N ALA A 112 -1.35 -20.34 -2.45
CA ALA A 112 -0.76 -21.30 -3.36
C ALA A 112 -1.81 -22.03 -4.22
N ASP A 113 -3.03 -22.18 -3.70
CA ASP A 113 -4.07 -23.03 -4.29
C ASP A 113 -5.04 -22.24 -5.19
N SER A 114 -5.36 -20.99 -4.81
CA SER A 114 -6.44 -20.24 -5.47
C SER A 114 -6.42 -18.72 -5.18
N CYS A 115 -7.10 -17.97 -6.06
CA CYS A 115 -7.58 -16.63 -5.74
C CYS A 115 -8.82 -16.71 -4.86
N LEU A 116 -9.05 -15.71 -4.01
CA LEU A 116 -10.00 -15.76 -2.91
C LEU A 116 -11.13 -14.73 -3.08
N THR A 117 -12.32 -15.11 -2.57
CA THR A 117 -13.47 -14.19 -2.38
C THR A 117 -13.60 -13.71 -0.93
N ARG A 118 -12.73 -14.19 -0.07
CA ARG A 118 -12.85 -14.01 1.39
C ARG A 118 -12.69 -12.55 1.80
N VAL A 119 -13.54 -12.12 2.72
CA VAL A 119 -13.48 -10.82 3.38
C VAL A 119 -13.66 -11.03 4.89
N PHE A 120 -12.82 -10.39 5.69
CA PHE A 120 -12.89 -10.49 7.15
C PHE A 120 -12.38 -9.21 7.80
N ARG A 121 -12.75 -9.00 9.06
CA ARG A 121 -12.31 -7.86 9.87
C ARG A 121 -11.46 -8.36 11.04
N ILE A 122 -10.31 -7.74 11.22
CA ILE A 122 -9.51 -7.84 12.45
C ILE A 122 -9.93 -6.66 13.32
N GLN A 123 -10.35 -6.91 14.55
CA GLN A 123 -10.80 -5.88 15.48
C GLN A 123 -10.22 -6.08 16.88
N ALA A 124 -9.94 -4.96 17.57
CA ALA A 124 -9.58 -4.99 18.99
C ALA A 124 -10.81 -5.34 19.82
N THR A 125 -10.60 -6.07 20.91
CA THR A 125 -11.64 -6.35 21.92
C THR A 125 -11.55 -5.35 23.08
N ASP A 126 -12.51 -5.40 24.00
CA ASP A 126 -12.46 -4.61 25.24
C ASP A 126 -11.31 -5.00 26.16
N SER A 127 -10.78 -6.21 26.00
CA SER A 127 -9.61 -6.66 26.73
C SER A 127 -8.33 -6.10 26.11
N PRO A 128 -7.41 -5.52 26.89
CA PRO A 128 -6.15 -5.00 26.38
C PRO A 128 -5.38 -6.04 25.57
N GLN A 129 -4.83 -5.62 24.43
CA GLN A 129 -3.99 -6.44 23.54
C GLN A 129 -4.66 -7.72 22.98
N LYS A 130 -5.99 -7.80 23.02
CA LYS A 130 -6.73 -8.90 22.43
C LYS A 130 -7.46 -8.47 21.16
N PHE A 131 -7.35 -9.31 20.15
CA PHE A 131 -7.94 -9.09 18.83
C PHE A 131 -8.76 -10.32 18.41
N THR A 132 -9.77 -10.09 17.60
CA THR A 132 -10.61 -11.14 17.00
C THR A 132 -10.69 -10.97 15.51
N ILE A 133 -11.01 -12.06 14.81
CA ILE A 133 -11.23 -12.04 13.36
C ILE A 133 -12.68 -12.44 13.11
N GLN A 134 -13.40 -11.58 12.38
CA GLN A 134 -14.82 -11.79 12.05
C GLN A 134 -15.01 -11.83 10.54
N PRO A 135 -15.77 -12.80 10.00
CA PRO A 135 -16.12 -12.83 8.60
C PRO A 135 -17.04 -11.64 8.23
N LEU A 136 -16.85 -11.13 7.03
CA LEU A 136 -17.71 -10.14 6.38
C LEU A 136 -18.25 -10.74 5.07
N PRO A 137 -19.22 -10.09 4.40
CA PRO A 137 -19.76 -10.56 3.12
C PRO A 137 -18.67 -10.80 2.09
N SER A 138 -18.58 -12.01 1.56
CA SER A 138 -17.60 -12.40 0.55
C SER A 138 -17.77 -11.61 -0.75
N LEU A 139 -16.66 -11.43 -1.48
CA LEU A 139 -16.67 -10.84 -2.83
C LEU A 139 -17.56 -11.68 -3.78
N PRO A 140 -18.18 -11.07 -4.79
CA PRO A 140 -18.98 -11.77 -5.80
C PRO A 140 -18.14 -12.65 -6.74
N GLU A 141 -16.86 -12.38 -6.84
CA GLU A 141 -15.87 -13.12 -7.62
C GLU A 141 -14.52 -13.13 -6.94
N THR A 142 -13.59 -13.99 -7.37
CA THR A 142 -12.22 -13.99 -6.87
C THR A 142 -11.46 -12.78 -7.39
N ILE A 143 -10.74 -12.09 -6.50
CA ILE A 143 -9.95 -10.90 -6.84
C ILE A 143 -8.65 -10.89 -6.05
N ASP A 144 -7.52 -10.72 -6.74
CA ASP A 144 -6.21 -10.48 -6.16
C ASP A 144 -5.51 -9.28 -6.81
N ASN A 145 -4.45 -8.75 -6.19
CA ASN A 145 -3.67 -7.62 -6.70
C ASN A 145 -4.52 -6.39 -7.06
N ALA A 146 -5.65 -6.22 -6.41
CA ALA A 146 -6.56 -5.08 -6.53
C ALA A 146 -6.14 -3.93 -5.61
N ALA A 147 -6.92 -2.85 -5.64
CA ALA A 147 -6.83 -1.75 -4.69
C ALA A 147 -8.20 -1.43 -4.11
N ALA A 148 -8.20 -0.98 -2.85
CA ALA A 148 -9.42 -0.61 -2.16
C ALA A 148 -9.23 0.67 -1.35
N THR A 149 -10.34 1.35 -1.04
CA THR A 149 -10.37 2.54 -0.19
C THR A 149 -11.70 2.66 0.53
N LEU A 150 -11.75 3.44 1.61
CA LEU A 150 -12.96 3.71 2.40
C LEU A 150 -13.40 5.16 2.19
N LEU A 151 -14.56 5.37 1.60
CA LEU A 151 -15.16 6.70 1.45
C LEU A 151 -16.60 6.70 1.96
N ASN A 152 -16.92 7.62 2.87
CA ASN A 152 -18.28 7.80 3.42
C ASN A 152 -18.92 6.52 3.96
N GLY A 153 -18.16 5.70 4.71
CA GLY A 153 -18.62 4.44 5.30
C GLY A 153 -18.77 3.28 4.30
N CYS A 154 -18.38 3.48 3.05
CA CYS A 154 -18.39 2.46 2.01
C CYS A 154 -16.98 2.07 1.60
N ILE A 155 -16.71 0.76 1.53
CA ILE A 155 -15.51 0.23 0.91
C ILE A 155 -15.73 0.17 -0.60
N TYR A 156 -14.76 0.70 -1.35
CA TYR A 156 -14.66 0.58 -2.80
C TYR A 156 -13.45 -0.27 -3.16
N LEU A 157 -13.63 -1.23 -4.07
CA LEU A 157 -12.58 -2.16 -4.53
C LEU A 157 -12.60 -2.24 -6.05
N THR A 158 -11.44 -2.12 -6.69
CA THR A 158 -11.31 -2.25 -8.15
C THR A 158 -9.89 -2.62 -8.58
N GLY A 159 -9.72 -2.88 -9.88
CA GLY A 159 -8.45 -3.34 -10.43
C GLY A 159 -8.13 -4.79 -10.09
N GLY A 160 -6.88 -5.15 -10.22
CA GLY A 160 -6.38 -6.48 -9.96
C GLY A 160 -6.77 -7.53 -11.02
N ASN A 161 -6.59 -8.78 -10.64
CA ASN A 161 -7.04 -9.94 -11.41
C ASN A 161 -8.45 -10.29 -10.97
N GLN A 162 -9.45 -9.69 -11.61
CA GLN A 162 -10.85 -10.07 -11.45
C GLN A 162 -11.15 -11.31 -12.29
N GLN A 163 -11.86 -12.28 -11.73
CA GLN A 163 -12.18 -13.52 -12.42
C GLN A 163 -12.86 -13.27 -13.78
N HIS A 164 -13.77 -12.30 -13.83
CA HIS A 164 -14.49 -11.96 -15.07
C HIS A 164 -13.79 -10.92 -15.95
N ARG A 165 -12.66 -10.35 -15.52
CA ARG A 165 -11.84 -9.38 -16.27
C ARG A 165 -12.63 -8.18 -16.83
N GLN A 166 -13.57 -7.64 -16.05
CA GLN A 166 -14.49 -6.59 -16.48
C GLN A 166 -14.14 -5.19 -15.98
N ASN A 167 -12.97 -5.02 -15.33
CA ASN A 167 -12.59 -3.73 -14.72
C ASN A 167 -13.63 -3.19 -13.71
N THR A 168 -14.41 -4.07 -13.11
CA THR A 168 -15.57 -3.72 -12.26
C THR A 168 -15.11 -2.97 -11.01
N LEU A 169 -15.84 -1.92 -10.65
CA LEU A 169 -15.77 -1.32 -9.33
C LEU A 169 -16.82 -1.99 -8.44
N TYR A 170 -16.39 -2.47 -7.28
CA TYR A 170 -17.27 -3.05 -6.25
C TYR A 170 -17.39 -2.08 -5.08
N LYS A 171 -18.59 -2.01 -4.49
CA LYS A 171 -18.90 -1.21 -3.31
C LYS A 171 -19.54 -2.08 -2.23
N LEU A 172 -19.09 -1.95 -0.99
CA LEU A 172 -19.73 -2.50 0.20
C LEU A 172 -20.00 -1.36 1.19
N ASP A 173 -21.28 -1.12 1.49
CA ASP A 173 -21.67 -0.21 2.57
C ASP A 173 -21.54 -0.94 3.91
N LEU A 174 -20.69 -0.45 4.80
CA LEU A 174 -20.41 -1.08 6.09
C LEU A 174 -21.54 -0.91 7.11
N ASN A 175 -22.43 0.08 6.93
CA ASN A 175 -23.53 0.35 7.86
C ASN A 175 -24.76 -0.49 7.56
N THR A 176 -25.06 -0.70 6.27
CA THR A 176 -26.30 -1.31 5.82
C THR A 176 -26.10 -2.52 4.92
N GLY A 177 -24.89 -2.64 4.34
CA GLY A 177 -24.61 -3.58 3.27
C GLY A 177 -24.43 -5.01 3.74
N ARG A 178 -25.27 -5.89 3.21
CA ARG A 178 -25.11 -7.34 3.34
C ARG A 178 -24.38 -7.93 2.13
N ASN A 179 -24.31 -7.20 1.03
CA ASN A 179 -23.77 -7.67 -0.24
C ASN A 179 -22.98 -6.58 -0.95
N TRP A 180 -21.97 -7.00 -1.71
CA TRP A 180 -21.25 -6.14 -2.63
C TRP A 180 -22.13 -5.72 -3.80
N GLN A 181 -22.06 -4.45 -4.17
CA GLN A 181 -22.71 -3.86 -5.34
C GLN A 181 -21.72 -3.73 -6.47
N LYS A 182 -22.12 -4.02 -7.70
CA LYS A 182 -21.38 -3.69 -8.91
C LYS A 182 -21.69 -2.26 -9.32
N LEU A 183 -20.65 -1.50 -9.62
CA LEU A 183 -20.69 -0.14 -10.15
C LEU A 183 -20.01 -0.10 -11.51
N SER A 184 -20.02 1.07 -12.16
CA SER A 184 -19.41 1.26 -13.47
C SER A 184 -17.96 0.87 -13.51
N ALA A 185 -17.57 0.10 -14.54
CA ALA A 185 -16.21 -0.30 -14.79
C ALA A 185 -15.32 0.89 -15.17
N TYR A 186 -14.05 0.91 -14.71
CA TYR A 186 -13.11 1.92 -15.17
C TYR A 186 -12.73 1.69 -16.63
N PRO A 187 -12.45 2.78 -17.40
CA PRO A 187 -12.09 2.69 -18.80
C PRO A 187 -10.64 2.25 -19.00
N GLY A 188 -10.35 1.71 -20.18
CA GLY A 188 -8.98 1.39 -20.61
C GLY A 188 -8.51 -0.02 -20.22
N PRO A 189 -7.18 -0.24 -20.15
CA PRO A 189 -6.61 -1.55 -19.91
C PRO A 189 -6.85 -2.03 -18.48
N GLN A 190 -6.73 -3.35 -18.27
CA GLN A 190 -6.68 -3.93 -16.93
C GLN A 190 -5.55 -3.26 -16.10
N ARG A 191 -5.81 -3.06 -14.82
CA ARG A 191 -4.85 -2.48 -13.88
C ARG A 191 -4.58 -3.48 -12.74
N VAL A 192 -3.56 -4.31 -12.90
CA VAL A 192 -3.04 -5.18 -11.84
C VAL A 192 -2.10 -4.37 -10.96
N GLN A 193 -2.18 -4.51 -9.65
CA GLN A 193 -1.42 -3.74 -8.67
C GLN A 193 -1.55 -2.21 -8.83
N PRO A 194 -2.77 -1.68 -9.00
CA PRO A 194 -2.99 -0.24 -8.99
C PRO A 194 -2.99 0.29 -7.55
N ILE A 195 -3.12 1.60 -7.41
CA ILE A 195 -3.37 2.27 -6.14
C ILE A 195 -4.77 2.89 -6.21
N LEU A 196 -5.54 2.81 -5.12
CA LEU A 196 -6.85 3.46 -5.00
C LEU A 196 -6.88 4.28 -3.71
N VAL A 197 -7.08 5.58 -3.87
CA VAL A 197 -7.24 6.55 -2.77
C VAL A 197 -8.45 7.44 -3.03
N HIS A 198 -8.77 8.34 -2.12
CA HIS A 198 -9.90 9.24 -2.27
C HIS A 198 -9.62 10.64 -1.73
N ASP A 199 -10.36 11.63 -2.20
CA ASP A 199 -10.62 12.88 -1.49
C ASP A 199 -12.02 12.81 -0.82
N ALA A 200 -12.62 13.94 -0.48
CA ALA A 200 -13.94 13.98 0.12
C ALA A 200 -15.08 13.52 -0.82
N HIS A 201 -14.87 13.51 -2.14
CA HIS A 201 -15.90 13.37 -3.15
C HIS A 201 -15.62 12.31 -4.22
N LYS A 202 -14.36 12.00 -4.48
CA LYS A 202 -13.92 11.17 -5.61
C LYS A 202 -12.97 10.08 -5.16
N LEU A 203 -12.95 8.99 -5.93
CA LEU A 203 -11.90 7.97 -5.85
C LEU A 203 -10.89 8.22 -6.97
N TYR A 204 -9.62 7.96 -6.71
CA TYR A 204 -8.52 8.09 -7.67
C TYR A 204 -7.86 6.73 -7.84
N LEU A 205 -7.97 6.15 -9.05
CA LEU A 205 -7.32 4.91 -9.45
C LEU A 205 -6.07 5.23 -10.24
N ILE A 206 -4.91 4.83 -9.71
CA ILE A 206 -3.59 5.26 -10.17
C ILE A 206 -2.80 4.07 -10.68
N GLY A 207 -2.20 4.21 -11.87
CA GLY A 207 -1.23 3.27 -12.40
C GLY A 207 -1.75 1.84 -12.56
N GLY A 208 -0.91 0.87 -12.23
CA GLY A 208 -1.14 -0.55 -12.47
C GLY A 208 -0.67 -1.00 -13.85
N TYR A 209 -0.81 -2.29 -14.14
CA TYR A 209 -0.38 -2.85 -15.41
C TYR A 209 -1.37 -3.90 -15.95
N GLN A 210 -1.34 -4.11 -17.26
CA GLN A 210 -1.90 -5.26 -17.95
C GLN A 210 -0.75 -6.10 -18.49
N ALA A 211 -0.74 -7.40 -18.18
CA ALA A 211 0.27 -8.31 -18.69
C ALA A 211 0.16 -8.48 -20.20
N ALA A 212 1.28 -8.83 -20.86
CA ALA A 212 1.28 -9.22 -22.26
C ALA A 212 0.40 -10.45 -22.48
N SER A 213 -0.15 -10.56 -23.68
CA SER A 213 -0.89 -11.73 -24.16
C SER A 213 -0.24 -12.24 -25.45
N ASN A 214 -0.77 -13.33 -26.00
CA ASN A 214 -0.31 -13.86 -27.29
C ASN A 214 -0.49 -12.87 -28.46
N THR A 215 -1.32 -11.84 -28.29
CA THR A 215 -1.70 -10.90 -29.34
C THR A 215 -1.37 -9.45 -29.03
N SER A 216 -0.90 -9.15 -27.81
CA SER A 216 -0.61 -7.76 -27.38
C SER A 216 0.56 -7.69 -26.41
N GLU A 217 1.38 -6.66 -26.54
CA GLU A 217 2.37 -6.32 -25.51
C GLU A 217 1.71 -5.88 -24.21
N SER A 218 2.49 -5.89 -23.11
CA SER A 218 2.06 -5.37 -21.83
C SER A 218 1.79 -3.85 -21.89
N ILE A 219 0.86 -3.42 -21.05
CA ILE A 219 0.53 -1.99 -20.88
C ILE A 219 0.80 -1.62 -19.42
N LEU A 220 1.59 -0.58 -19.21
CA LEU A 220 1.84 0.01 -17.91
C LEU A 220 1.12 1.35 -17.87
N SER A 221 0.06 1.45 -17.07
CA SER A 221 -0.69 2.70 -16.90
C SER A 221 0.15 3.69 -16.10
N HIS A 222 0.24 4.93 -16.57
CA HIS A 222 0.98 6.01 -15.90
C HIS A 222 0.08 7.22 -15.64
N ASP A 223 -1.22 7.00 -15.69
CA ASP A 223 -2.28 7.97 -15.53
C ASP A 223 -3.10 7.73 -14.25
N ILE A 224 -3.91 8.70 -13.93
CA ILE A 224 -4.93 8.67 -12.90
C ILE A 224 -6.29 8.82 -13.58
N VAL A 225 -7.20 7.91 -13.27
CA VAL A 225 -8.63 8.07 -13.57
C VAL A 225 -9.39 8.23 -12.26
N CYS A 226 -10.36 9.12 -12.22
CA CYS A 226 -11.17 9.34 -11.03
C CYS A 226 -12.59 8.85 -11.23
N TYR A 227 -13.17 8.31 -10.16
CA TYR A 227 -14.55 7.88 -10.11
C TYR A 227 -15.38 8.86 -9.28
N LEU A 228 -16.53 9.24 -9.81
CA LEU A 228 -17.50 10.12 -9.17
C LEU A 228 -18.70 9.29 -8.64
N PRO A 229 -18.78 9.03 -7.33
CA PRO A 229 -19.83 8.18 -6.75
C PRO A 229 -21.24 8.71 -6.99
N GLU A 230 -21.43 10.02 -7.06
CA GLU A 230 -22.75 10.65 -7.25
C GLU A 230 -23.38 10.36 -8.62
N THR A 231 -22.54 10.16 -9.65
CA THR A 231 -23.01 9.97 -11.03
C THR A 231 -22.67 8.60 -11.60
N ASP A 232 -21.97 7.75 -10.84
CA ASP A 232 -21.45 6.44 -11.26
C ASP A 232 -20.64 6.52 -12.56
N ARG A 233 -19.69 7.49 -12.63
CA ARG A 233 -18.87 7.76 -13.84
C ARG A 233 -17.38 7.84 -13.52
N TRP A 234 -16.59 7.47 -14.53
CA TRP A 234 -15.15 7.62 -14.54
C TRP A 234 -14.71 8.73 -15.47
N GLU A 235 -13.70 9.48 -15.07
CA GLU A 235 -13.09 10.57 -15.82
C GLU A 235 -11.57 10.47 -15.74
N TYR A 236 -10.86 10.97 -16.76
CA TYR A 236 -9.41 11.17 -16.70
C TYR A 236 -9.12 12.34 -15.75
N GLU A 237 -8.13 12.18 -14.87
CA GLU A 237 -7.73 13.23 -13.94
C GLU A 237 -6.38 13.86 -14.32
N SER A 238 -5.32 13.06 -14.47
CA SER A 238 -3.95 13.53 -14.66
C SER A 238 -3.03 12.39 -15.07
N ASP A 239 -1.87 12.74 -15.65
CA ASP A 239 -0.75 11.81 -15.71
C ASP A 239 0.08 11.84 -14.42
N ILE A 240 0.76 10.73 -14.12
CA ILE A 240 1.78 10.66 -13.08
C ILE A 240 3.02 11.40 -13.61
N PRO A 241 3.73 12.21 -12.80
CA PRO A 241 4.91 12.93 -13.24
C PRO A 241 5.98 11.99 -13.80
N LEU A 242 6.65 12.43 -14.85
CA LEU A 242 7.82 11.73 -15.39
C LEU A 242 8.97 11.68 -14.37
N GLU A 243 9.88 10.72 -14.54
CA GLU A 243 11.17 10.72 -13.85
C GLU A 243 12.04 11.91 -14.34
N GLU A 244 13.09 12.26 -13.61
CA GLU A 244 13.99 13.38 -13.97
C GLU A 244 14.63 13.18 -15.35
N ASN A 245 14.84 11.94 -15.78
CA ASN A 245 15.38 11.60 -17.09
C ASN A 245 14.33 11.65 -18.23
N GLY A 246 13.08 12.04 -17.92
CA GLY A 246 11.96 12.08 -18.86
C GLY A 246 11.28 10.74 -19.11
N GLU A 247 11.66 9.68 -18.40
CA GLU A 247 11.05 8.36 -18.53
C GLU A 247 9.67 8.34 -17.85
N LYS A 248 8.73 7.54 -18.39
CA LYS A 248 7.44 7.31 -17.73
C LYS A 248 7.67 6.60 -16.40
N ARG A 249 6.85 6.96 -15.42
CA ARG A 249 6.88 6.34 -14.09
C ARG A 249 5.85 5.22 -14.01
N CYS A 250 6.22 4.09 -13.42
CA CYS A 250 5.34 2.96 -13.18
C CYS A 250 5.06 2.82 -11.69
N MET A 251 3.79 2.84 -11.30
CA MET A 251 3.36 2.66 -9.91
C MET A 251 2.86 1.23 -9.64
N ALA A 252 3.05 0.28 -10.55
CA ALA A 252 2.73 -1.12 -10.29
C ALA A 252 3.56 -1.66 -9.11
N GLY A 253 2.90 -2.30 -8.15
CA GLY A 253 3.52 -2.69 -6.88
C GLY A 253 3.91 -1.53 -5.96
N GLY A 254 3.67 -0.28 -6.36
CA GLY A 254 3.77 0.88 -5.51
C GLY A 254 2.66 0.95 -4.48
N SER A 255 2.74 1.92 -3.60
CA SER A 255 1.77 2.10 -2.54
C SER A 255 1.40 3.57 -2.39
N GLY A 256 0.18 3.83 -1.94
CA GLY A 256 -0.33 5.18 -1.76
C GLY A 256 -1.23 5.31 -0.55
N THR A 257 -1.28 6.53 -0.05
CA THR A 257 -2.17 6.96 1.01
C THR A 257 -2.64 8.38 0.74
N GLN A 258 -3.49 8.94 1.56
CA GLN A 258 -3.96 10.31 1.39
C GLN A 258 -4.06 11.06 2.72
N THR A 259 -4.00 12.37 2.62
CA THR A 259 -4.51 13.32 3.62
C THR A 259 -5.86 13.87 3.14
N SER A 260 -6.47 14.76 3.89
CA SER A 260 -7.68 15.48 3.43
C SER A 260 -7.44 16.35 2.18
N THR A 261 -6.19 16.65 1.84
CA THR A 261 -5.83 17.60 0.77
C THR A 261 -4.91 17.03 -0.31
N HIS A 262 -4.21 15.93 -0.04
CA HIS A 262 -3.21 15.39 -0.95
C HIS A 262 -3.27 13.86 -1.03
N LEU A 263 -3.10 13.35 -2.25
CA LEU A 263 -2.65 12.00 -2.53
C LEU A 263 -1.14 11.93 -2.32
N ILE A 264 -0.65 10.83 -1.75
CA ILE A 264 0.78 10.55 -1.51
C ILE A 264 1.10 9.18 -2.08
N LEU A 265 2.09 9.09 -2.97
CA LEU A 265 2.54 7.87 -3.63
C LEU A 265 4.03 7.65 -3.40
N THR A 266 4.44 6.39 -3.32
CA THR A 266 5.85 5.98 -3.32
C THR A 266 6.01 4.51 -3.71
N GLY A 267 7.24 4.08 -3.94
CA GLY A 267 7.53 2.71 -4.31
C GLY A 267 7.07 2.35 -5.73
N GLY A 268 7.02 1.07 -6.00
CA GLY A 268 6.71 0.52 -7.31
C GLY A 268 7.96 0.33 -8.18
N VAL A 269 7.76 -0.26 -9.34
CA VAL A 269 8.83 -0.72 -10.21
C VAL A 269 9.23 0.33 -11.25
N ASN A 270 10.45 0.26 -11.79
CA ASN A 270 10.85 1.10 -12.91
C ASN A 270 10.11 0.68 -14.19
N TYR A 271 9.61 1.67 -14.94
CA TYR A 271 8.78 1.47 -16.13
C TYR A 271 9.46 0.62 -17.19
N SER A 272 10.64 1.01 -17.67
CA SER A 272 11.32 0.36 -18.79
C SER A 272 11.83 -1.03 -18.44
N ILE A 273 12.35 -1.21 -17.24
CA ILE A 273 12.87 -2.51 -16.77
C ILE A 273 11.71 -3.50 -16.62
N PHE A 274 10.63 -3.07 -15.97
CA PHE A 274 9.47 -3.94 -15.73
C PHE A 274 8.73 -4.26 -17.03
N LYS A 275 8.57 -3.29 -17.95
CA LYS A 275 7.97 -3.56 -19.26
C LYS A 275 8.73 -4.62 -20.05
N LYS A 276 10.06 -4.55 -20.08
CA LYS A 276 10.88 -5.58 -20.72
C LYS A 276 10.66 -6.97 -20.11
N ALA A 277 10.53 -7.04 -18.78
CA ALA A 277 10.27 -8.29 -18.09
C ALA A 277 8.88 -8.85 -18.44
N LEU A 278 7.83 -8.04 -18.42
CA LEU A 278 6.47 -8.43 -18.77
C LEU A 278 6.32 -8.86 -20.23
N ASP A 279 7.08 -8.26 -21.14
CA ASP A 279 7.09 -8.60 -22.57
C ASP A 279 8.01 -9.80 -22.90
N GLY A 280 8.62 -10.46 -21.88
CA GLY A 280 9.55 -11.56 -22.08
C GLY A 280 10.88 -11.15 -22.73
N LYS A 281 11.20 -9.86 -22.73
CA LYS A 281 12.41 -9.28 -23.35
C LYS A 281 13.55 -9.04 -22.34
N ALA A 282 13.36 -9.42 -21.07
CA ALA A 282 14.41 -9.35 -20.06
C ALA A 282 15.47 -10.42 -20.28
N GLY A 283 16.72 -10.15 -19.98
CA GLY A 283 17.81 -11.11 -20.04
C GLY A 283 17.64 -12.29 -19.07
N LYS A 284 18.37 -13.39 -19.32
CA LYS A 284 18.37 -14.55 -18.42
C LYS A 284 18.89 -14.24 -17.02
N ASP A 285 19.67 -13.18 -16.89
CA ASP A 285 20.23 -12.62 -15.67
C ASP A 285 19.29 -11.66 -14.93
N TYR A 286 18.07 -11.45 -15.42
CA TYR A 286 17.11 -10.49 -14.87
C TYR A 286 16.94 -10.57 -13.36
N LEU A 287 16.93 -11.74 -12.76
CA LEU A 287 16.74 -11.92 -11.33
C LEU A 287 18.04 -11.85 -10.51
N THR A 288 19.22 -11.78 -11.14
CA THR A 288 20.53 -11.89 -10.46
C THR A 288 21.16 -10.56 -10.10
N HIS A 289 20.64 -9.45 -10.65
CA HIS A 289 21.18 -8.10 -10.41
C HIS A 289 21.01 -7.64 -8.96
N ASP A 290 21.83 -6.67 -8.54
CA ASP A 290 21.69 -5.98 -7.27
C ASP A 290 20.39 -5.15 -7.20
N PRO A 291 19.84 -4.87 -6.01
CA PRO A 291 18.61 -4.09 -5.87
C PRO A 291 18.62 -2.74 -6.60
N SER A 292 19.76 -2.03 -6.61
CA SER A 292 19.89 -0.74 -7.28
C SER A 292 19.69 -0.80 -8.79
N TRP A 293 20.00 -1.93 -9.43
CA TRP A 293 19.81 -2.10 -10.87
C TRP A 293 18.34 -2.03 -11.29
N TYR A 294 17.41 -2.49 -10.43
CA TYR A 294 15.97 -2.50 -10.73
C TYR A 294 15.34 -1.11 -10.66
N ARG A 295 16.03 -0.13 -10.08
CA ARG A 295 15.56 1.25 -9.98
C ARG A 295 14.10 1.37 -9.52
N PHE A 296 13.75 0.65 -8.44
CA PHE A 296 12.43 0.83 -7.85
C PHE A 296 12.27 2.28 -7.39
N ASN A 297 11.07 2.84 -7.56
CA ASN A 297 10.81 4.23 -7.22
C ASN A 297 11.02 4.47 -5.72
N ASP A 298 11.85 5.44 -5.38
CA ASP A 298 12.09 5.89 -4.00
C ASP A 298 11.65 7.34 -3.77
N ASP A 299 11.01 7.94 -4.75
CA ASP A 299 10.43 9.28 -4.65
C ASP A 299 9.18 9.27 -3.81
N LEU A 300 8.92 10.39 -3.12
CA LEU A 300 7.62 10.72 -2.57
C LEU A 300 6.92 11.68 -3.52
N LEU A 301 5.82 11.26 -4.11
CA LEU A 301 4.99 12.04 -5.02
C LEU A 301 3.75 12.51 -4.28
N CYS A 302 3.49 13.81 -4.28
CA CYS A 302 2.32 14.39 -3.62
C CYS A 302 1.47 15.14 -4.66
N PHE A 303 0.19 14.79 -4.78
CA PHE A 303 -0.77 15.46 -5.67
C PHE A 303 -1.79 16.24 -4.86
N ASP A 304 -1.85 17.55 -5.06
CA ASP A 304 -2.83 18.43 -4.43
C ASP A 304 -4.20 18.27 -5.10
N PHE A 305 -5.19 17.81 -4.36
CA PHE A 305 -6.55 17.58 -4.87
C PHE A 305 -7.24 18.87 -5.33
N THR A 306 -6.91 20.00 -4.73
CA THR A 306 -7.54 21.30 -5.03
C THR A 306 -6.88 21.97 -6.22
N HIS A 307 -5.56 22.11 -6.17
CA HIS A 307 -4.80 22.86 -7.18
C HIS A 307 -4.38 22.01 -8.39
N LYS A 308 -4.57 20.66 -8.31
CA LYS A 308 -4.20 19.69 -9.36
C LYS A 308 -2.72 19.76 -9.74
N LYS A 309 -1.87 19.95 -8.73
CA LYS A 309 -0.41 20.09 -8.89
C LYS A 309 0.33 18.97 -8.17
N TRP A 310 1.45 18.58 -8.76
CA TRP A 310 2.37 17.62 -8.18
C TRP A 310 3.52 18.30 -7.47
N ALA A 311 3.90 17.77 -6.32
CA ALA A 311 5.20 17.95 -5.67
C ALA A 311 5.96 16.62 -5.71
N GLN A 312 7.27 16.68 -6.00
CA GLN A 312 8.14 15.50 -6.09
C GLN A 312 9.31 15.67 -5.14
N HIS A 313 9.60 14.65 -4.35
CA HIS A 313 10.72 14.63 -3.41
C HIS A 313 11.50 13.34 -3.66
N PRO A 314 12.64 13.43 -4.37
CA PRO A 314 13.43 12.26 -4.75
C PRO A 314 14.23 11.67 -3.58
N ASN A 315 14.66 10.43 -3.78
CA ASN A 315 15.63 9.74 -2.94
C ASN A 315 15.23 9.63 -1.46
N ILE A 316 13.98 9.23 -1.19
CA ILE A 316 13.53 9.00 0.18
C ILE A 316 14.02 7.63 0.66
N PRO A 317 14.89 7.57 1.67
CA PRO A 317 15.49 6.31 2.11
C PRO A 317 14.45 5.27 2.53
N GLY A 318 14.58 4.05 2.02
CA GLY A 318 13.72 2.92 2.36
C GLY A 318 12.37 2.89 1.63
N MET A 319 12.13 3.79 0.66
CA MET A 319 10.89 3.78 -0.14
C MET A 319 11.00 2.98 -1.44
N ALA A 320 12.21 2.64 -1.91
CA ALA A 320 12.43 1.82 -3.10
C ALA A 320 11.97 0.37 -2.89
N ARG A 321 10.65 0.15 -2.90
CA ARG A 321 10.04 -1.16 -2.66
C ARG A 321 8.83 -1.40 -3.56
N ALA A 322 8.56 -2.68 -3.85
CA ALA A 322 7.33 -3.12 -4.50
C ALA A 322 6.56 -4.09 -3.59
N GLY A 323 5.23 -4.14 -3.72
CA GLY A 323 4.39 -5.01 -2.88
C GLY A 323 4.50 -4.72 -1.39
N SER A 324 4.85 -3.49 -1.02
CA SER A 324 4.82 -2.94 0.32
C SER A 324 3.51 -2.21 0.58
N ILE A 325 3.20 -1.90 1.83
CA ILE A 325 2.02 -1.12 2.20
C ILE A 325 2.47 0.21 2.80
N LEU A 326 1.95 1.32 2.26
CA LEU A 326 2.17 2.67 2.79
C LEU A 326 0.98 3.09 3.63
N LEU A 327 1.23 3.40 4.89
CA LEU A 327 0.22 3.87 5.84
C LEU A 327 0.57 5.27 6.32
N LEU A 328 -0.45 6.07 6.61
CA LEU A 328 -0.29 7.37 7.25
C LEU A 328 -0.86 7.32 8.67
N HIS A 329 -0.02 7.52 9.68
CA HIS A 329 -0.45 7.53 11.07
C HIS A 329 0.32 8.61 11.86
N HIS A 330 -0.39 9.43 12.63
CA HIS A 330 0.18 10.54 13.43
C HIS A 330 1.22 11.39 12.67
N HIS A 331 0.89 11.81 11.44
CA HIS A 331 1.78 12.59 10.55
C HIS A 331 3.09 11.87 10.16
N CYS A 332 3.15 10.57 10.29
CA CYS A 332 4.25 9.75 9.80
C CYS A 332 3.76 8.76 8.74
N LEU A 333 4.55 8.59 7.71
CA LEU A 333 4.39 7.52 6.74
C LEU A 333 5.12 6.28 7.25
N TYR A 334 4.44 5.14 7.20
CA TYR A 334 4.98 3.82 7.53
C TYR A 334 5.01 2.97 6.26
N MET A 335 6.21 2.65 5.78
CA MET A 335 6.40 1.74 4.65
C MET A 335 6.67 0.34 5.19
N VAL A 336 5.70 -0.55 5.06
CA VAL A 336 5.69 -1.87 5.71
C VAL A 336 6.16 -2.94 4.75
N CYS A 337 7.24 -3.66 5.09
CA CYS A 337 7.76 -4.83 4.35
C CYS A 337 7.96 -4.55 2.84
N GLY A 338 7.69 -5.54 1.99
CA GLY A 338 7.77 -5.44 0.52
C GLY A 338 9.04 -6.04 -0.08
N GLU A 339 9.14 -5.97 -1.40
CA GLU A 339 10.30 -6.41 -2.18
C GLU A 339 11.28 -5.26 -2.39
N ILE A 340 12.57 -5.53 -2.23
CA ILE A 340 13.68 -4.62 -2.59
C ILE A 340 14.22 -4.92 -3.98
N LYS A 341 13.96 -6.09 -4.52
CA LYS A 341 14.12 -6.53 -5.89
C LYS A 341 13.22 -7.76 -6.14
N PRO A 342 12.95 -8.16 -7.38
CA PRO A 342 12.14 -9.34 -7.66
C PRO A 342 12.64 -10.56 -6.89
N GLY A 343 11.74 -11.18 -6.11
CA GLY A 343 12.05 -12.38 -5.33
C GLY A 343 12.73 -12.16 -3.97
N ILE A 344 13.17 -10.96 -3.62
CA ILE A 344 13.82 -10.66 -2.34
C ILE A 344 12.99 -9.64 -1.55
N ARG A 345 12.59 -10.01 -0.34
CA ARG A 345 11.76 -9.20 0.55
C ARG A 345 12.60 -8.59 1.67
N THR A 346 11.97 -7.68 2.41
CA THR A 346 12.54 -7.07 3.61
C THR A 346 11.52 -7.07 4.76
N PRO A 347 11.95 -7.38 5.99
CA PRO A 347 11.10 -7.27 7.18
C PRO A 347 11.02 -5.85 7.72
N LYS A 348 11.73 -4.91 7.11
CA LYS A 348 11.87 -3.56 7.63
C LYS A 348 10.60 -2.75 7.50
N ILE A 349 10.32 -1.96 8.53
CA ILE A 349 9.31 -0.92 8.52
C ILE A 349 10.03 0.42 8.56
N THR A 350 9.87 1.21 7.50
CA THR A 350 10.48 2.54 7.41
C THR A 350 9.47 3.57 7.88
N ILE A 351 9.85 4.41 8.84
CA ILE A 351 9.03 5.53 9.32
C ILE A 351 9.61 6.81 8.74
N TYR A 352 8.75 7.61 8.11
CA TYR A 352 9.13 8.88 7.51
C TYR A 352 8.19 10.00 7.98
N PRO A 353 8.67 11.00 8.74
CA PRO A 353 7.85 12.12 9.19
C PRO A 353 7.35 12.96 8.00
N LEU A 354 6.05 13.08 7.88
CA LEU A 354 5.42 13.87 6.82
C LEU A 354 5.29 15.32 7.25
N LYS A 355 6.24 16.16 6.85
CA LYS A 355 6.22 17.60 7.11
C LYS A 355 5.30 18.30 6.10
N LYS A 356 4.57 19.35 6.53
CA LYS A 356 3.69 20.16 5.65
C LYS A 356 4.41 20.69 4.40
N GLU A 357 5.68 21.07 4.53
CA GLU A 357 6.53 21.55 3.42
C GLU A 357 6.70 20.52 2.29
N LYS A 358 6.55 19.22 2.60
CA LYS A 358 6.61 18.13 1.62
C LYS A 358 5.31 17.95 0.81
N LEU A 359 4.24 18.61 1.22
CA LEU A 359 2.97 18.58 0.49
C LEU A 359 2.87 19.74 -0.52
N LEU A 360 3.71 20.76 -0.40
CA LEU A 360 3.67 21.93 -1.27
C LEU A 360 4.52 21.71 -2.53
N SER A 361 3.96 22.05 -3.70
CA SER A 361 4.74 22.19 -4.93
C SER A 361 5.72 23.36 -4.77
N LYS A 362 6.97 23.16 -5.13
CA LYS A 362 7.95 24.24 -5.26
C LYS A 362 7.62 25.11 -6.46
#